data_a7b1222d9f599913382af2ce2ede43d4
#
_entry.id   a7b1222d9f599913382af2ce2ede43d4
#
_cell.length_a   1.000
_cell.length_b   1.000
_cell.length_c   1.000
_cell.angle_alpha   90.00
_cell.angle_beta   90.00
_cell.angle_gamma   90.00
#
_symmetry.space_group_name_H-M   'P 1'
#
loop_
_entity.id
_entity.type
_entity.pdbx_description
1 polymer ?
#
loop_
_entity_poly.entity_id
_entity_poly.type
_entity_poly.pdbx_seq_one_letter_code
_entity_poly.pdbx_strand_id
1 'polypeptide(L)'
;MLKEKAKTINAISTMADVVLALISFNIALYFEYGKISILHQKDSVILQLLIIIFWTLLSNGFGTNVLYRSRPYSMVLLSCLGLSVVGTILLVVSAWAFNLFYLDVGLFLVFALFDLVLTFHFKTFIYYLLKRVRRKGYNYLNVLLIGDKSAASLIRQLTGHPEWGYKIVAIIGDGSAHMSFPDVAPVLDEGTDLEQLLRDKTIDEVIVCKEALDPRLLETYVQICSEIGVVFRLYSPFFTMLANKTQLHYLGTSPLLTISNTPVNYLSLRLKDIFDRVFSAIVLVVLSPLFVIIGLAIKIDSKGPIFFSQKRVGLRGRRFMLHKFRTMVANAEELKDSLKEKNEMDGPVFKMTDDPRITKVGHFLRKTSLDELPQFYNVLMGEMSIVGPRPPIPDEVKEYERWQLRRLSMKPGITCIWQVSGRNNIPFDEWMKMDLEYIDNWSLKLDFVLFFKTIRTMFRGDGK
;
A
#
# COMPACT_ATOMS: atom_id res chain seq x y z
N MET A 1 -9.35 13.39 32.42
CA MET A 1 -8.98 12.21 33.22
C MET A 1 -8.38 11.05 32.43
N LEU A 2 -8.90 10.60 31.30
CA LEU A 2 -8.23 9.48 30.56
C LEU A 2 -7.11 9.93 29.62
N LYS A 3 -7.05 11.20 29.20
CA LYS A 3 -5.92 11.77 28.43
C LYS A 3 -4.60 11.80 29.22
N GLU A 4 -4.65 12.24 30.46
CA GLU A 4 -3.50 12.22 31.36
C GLU A 4 -3.02 10.79 31.64
N LYS A 5 -3.96 9.83 31.59
CA LYS A 5 -3.69 8.40 31.78
C LYS A 5 -3.46 7.62 30.48
N ALA A 6 -3.43 8.26 29.32
CA ALA A 6 -3.26 7.53 28.03
C ALA A 6 -1.93 6.76 28.00
N LYS A 7 -0.84 7.38 28.46
CA LYS A 7 0.46 6.71 28.59
C LYS A 7 0.40 5.52 29.56
N THR A 8 -0.27 5.70 30.69
CA THR A 8 -0.47 4.63 31.70
C THR A 8 -1.34 3.50 31.15
N ILE A 9 -2.41 3.82 30.42
CA ILE A 9 -3.31 2.83 29.81
C ILE A 9 -2.57 2.06 28.71
N ASN A 10 -1.78 2.74 27.89
CA ASN A 10 -0.96 2.09 26.87
C ASN A 10 0.08 1.18 27.52
N ALA A 11 0.74 1.61 28.60
CA ALA A 11 1.67 0.78 29.35
C ALA A 11 1.00 -0.47 29.95
N ILE A 12 -0.19 -0.32 30.56
CA ILE A 12 -0.98 -1.44 31.06
C ILE A 12 -1.38 -2.39 29.92
N SER A 13 -1.76 -1.85 28.75
CA SER A 13 -2.11 -2.67 27.59
C SER A 13 -0.92 -3.43 27.04
N THR A 14 0.28 -2.82 26.99
CA THR A 14 1.53 -3.52 26.61
C THR A 14 1.87 -4.60 27.65
N MET A 15 1.73 -4.30 28.94
CA MET A 15 1.96 -5.30 30.00
C MET A 15 1.01 -6.49 29.88
N ALA A 16 -0.26 -6.23 29.53
CA ALA A 16 -1.22 -7.31 29.30
C ALA A 16 -0.82 -8.19 28.08
N ASP A 17 -0.33 -7.58 26.98
CA ASP A 17 0.16 -8.33 25.82
C ASP A 17 1.34 -9.23 26.21
N VAL A 18 2.29 -8.73 26.98
CA VAL A 18 3.43 -9.52 27.50
C VAL A 18 2.98 -10.66 28.41
N VAL A 19 2.06 -10.39 29.34
CA VAL A 19 1.53 -11.41 30.25
C VAL A 19 0.79 -12.52 29.47
N LEU A 20 -0.03 -12.15 28.50
CA LEU A 20 -0.75 -13.12 27.65
C LEU A 20 0.23 -13.95 26.83
N ALA A 21 1.30 -13.36 26.29
CA ALA A 21 2.33 -14.10 25.59
C ALA A 21 3.08 -15.10 26.51
N LEU A 22 3.40 -14.70 27.73
CA LEU A 22 4.02 -15.62 28.72
C LEU A 22 3.07 -16.77 29.07
N ILE A 23 1.78 -16.49 29.25
CA ILE A 23 0.76 -17.53 29.49
C ILE A 23 0.67 -18.46 28.27
N SER A 24 0.60 -17.93 27.05
CA SER A 24 0.56 -18.70 25.81
C SER A 24 1.77 -19.61 25.65
N PHE A 25 2.95 -19.12 26.02
CA PHE A 25 4.19 -19.89 25.96
C PHE A 25 4.16 -21.06 26.96
N ASN A 26 3.70 -20.84 28.19
CA ASN A 26 3.59 -21.90 29.18
C ASN A 26 2.50 -22.94 28.80
N ILE A 27 1.40 -22.49 28.18
CA ILE A 27 0.37 -23.40 27.63
C ILE A 27 0.97 -24.24 26.50
N ALA A 28 1.73 -23.64 25.59
CA ALA A 28 2.38 -24.35 24.49
C ALA A 28 3.38 -25.40 25.01
N LEU A 29 4.19 -25.06 26.03
CA LEU A 29 5.08 -26.00 26.69
C LEU A 29 4.34 -27.20 27.30
N TYR A 30 3.22 -26.93 27.97
CA TYR A 30 2.40 -27.98 28.55
C TYR A 30 1.76 -28.88 27.48
N PHE A 31 1.30 -28.28 26.39
CA PHE A 31 0.62 -29.00 25.30
C PHE A 31 1.58 -29.90 24.53
N GLU A 32 2.82 -29.43 24.26
CA GLU A 32 3.79 -30.17 23.46
C GLU A 32 4.53 -31.23 24.28
N TYR A 33 4.85 -30.94 25.54
CA TYR A 33 5.71 -31.80 26.35
C TYR A 33 5.01 -32.44 27.57
N GLY A 34 3.74 -32.13 27.83
CA GLY A 34 2.97 -32.67 28.96
C GLY A 34 3.43 -32.17 30.35
N LYS A 35 4.49 -31.39 30.45
CA LYS A 35 5.04 -30.78 31.68
C LYS A 35 5.65 -29.43 31.41
N ILE A 36 5.39 -28.47 32.30
CA ILE A 36 5.97 -27.11 32.21
C ILE A 36 7.49 -27.10 32.42
N SER A 37 8.07 -28.19 32.92
CA SER A 37 9.47 -28.27 33.44
C SER A 37 10.45 -29.02 32.52
N ILE A 38 10.18 -29.28 31.26
CA ILE A 38 11.07 -30.08 30.39
C ILE A 38 12.22 -29.25 29.80
N LEU A 39 12.02 -27.95 29.64
CA LEU A 39 13.15 -27.05 29.31
C LEU A 39 14.09 -26.97 30.50
N HIS A 40 15.38 -27.11 30.24
CA HIS A 40 16.39 -26.73 31.25
C HIS A 40 16.00 -25.34 31.79
N GLN A 41 15.98 -25.20 33.12
CA GLN A 41 15.45 -24.00 33.76
C GLN A 41 16.02 -22.68 33.14
N LYS A 42 17.30 -22.72 32.71
CA LYS A 42 17.99 -21.61 32.05
C LYS A 42 17.38 -21.25 30.68
N ASP A 43 17.08 -22.22 29.85
CA ASP A 43 16.60 -22.00 28.46
C ASP A 43 15.17 -21.47 28.44
N SER A 44 14.33 -21.99 29.35
CA SER A 44 12.97 -21.44 29.54
C SER A 44 13.01 -19.98 29.99
N VAL A 45 13.91 -19.62 30.92
CA VAL A 45 14.07 -18.25 31.37
C VAL A 45 14.57 -17.34 30.28
N ILE A 46 15.52 -17.79 29.43
CA ILE A 46 16.01 -17.01 28.28
C ILE A 46 14.86 -16.70 27.31
N LEU A 47 14.07 -17.69 26.92
CA LEU A 47 12.95 -17.50 26.00
C LEU A 47 11.86 -16.58 26.60
N GLN A 48 11.56 -16.73 27.88
CA GLN A 48 10.61 -15.84 28.56
C GLN A 48 11.11 -14.39 28.63
N LEU A 49 12.40 -14.17 28.87
CA LEU A 49 13.01 -12.83 28.82
C LEU A 49 12.94 -12.24 27.40
N LEU A 50 13.19 -13.04 26.37
CA LEU A 50 13.04 -12.61 24.98
C LEU A 50 11.58 -12.28 24.64
N ILE A 51 10.60 -13.02 25.13
CA ILE A 51 9.18 -12.69 25.00
C ILE A 51 8.89 -11.32 25.60
N ILE A 52 9.36 -11.04 26.82
CA ILE A 52 9.15 -9.75 27.46
C ILE A 52 9.71 -8.61 26.60
N ILE A 53 10.93 -8.76 26.08
CA ILE A 53 11.59 -7.74 25.26
C ILE A 53 10.84 -7.56 23.93
N PHE A 54 10.61 -8.64 23.19
CA PHE A 54 10.02 -8.57 21.85
C PHE A 54 8.56 -8.09 21.90
N TRP A 55 7.71 -8.60 22.80
CA TRP A 55 6.33 -8.17 22.92
C TRP A 55 6.22 -6.71 23.35
N THR A 56 7.11 -6.25 24.24
CA THR A 56 7.14 -4.82 24.61
C THR A 56 7.46 -3.92 23.43
N LEU A 57 8.43 -4.29 22.60
CA LEU A 57 8.80 -3.51 21.41
C LEU A 57 7.74 -3.61 20.30
N LEU A 58 7.28 -4.81 20.00
CA LEU A 58 6.36 -5.08 18.90
C LEU A 58 4.95 -4.56 19.20
N SER A 59 4.46 -4.58 20.44
CA SER A 59 3.18 -3.98 20.83
C SER A 59 3.08 -2.52 20.42
N ASN A 60 4.17 -1.77 20.57
CA ASN A 60 4.23 -0.38 20.09
C ASN A 60 4.23 -0.32 18.56
N GLY A 61 5.02 -1.16 17.89
CA GLY A 61 5.15 -1.18 16.44
C GLY A 61 3.84 -1.54 15.71
N PHE A 62 3.10 -2.54 16.20
CA PHE A 62 1.80 -2.96 15.64
C PHE A 62 0.61 -2.18 16.21
N GLY A 63 0.83 -1.29 17.18
CA GLY A 63 -0.21 -0.47 17.79
C GLY A 63 -1.29 -1.29 18.53
N THR A 64 -0.93 -2.46 19.09
CA THR A 64 -1.84 -3.28 19.90
C THR A 64 -2.09 -2.63 21.26
N ASN A 65 -1.15 -1.82 21.75
CA ASN A 65 -1.23 -1.12 23.02
C ASN A 65 -2.17 0.09 23.00
N VAL A 66 -2.49 0.66 21.82
CA VAL A 66 -3.34 1.84 21.70
C VAL A 66 -4.80 1.44 21.55
N LEU A 67 -5.64 1.86 22.49
CA LEU A 67 -7.09 1.60 22.48
C LEU A 67 -7.84 2.69 21.71
N TYR A 68 -7.82 2.62 20.39
CA TYR A 68 -8.54 3.53 19.51
C TYR A 68 -10.06 3.45 19.72
N ARG A 69 -10.76 4.58 19.72
CA ARG A 69 -12.22 4.63 19.95
C ARG A 69 -13.04 4.06 18.79
N SER A 70 -12.61 4.27 17.56
CA SER A 70 -13.34 3.93 16.33
C SER A 70 -12.73 2.78 15.53
N ARG A 71 -11.77 2.01 16.11
CA ARG A 71 -11.06 0.95 15.39
C ARG A 71 -11.98 -0.25 15.12
N PRO A 72 -12.09 -0.74 13.86
CA PRO A 72 -12.85 -1.96 13.55
C PRO A 72 -12.14 -3.22 14.07
N TYR A 73 -12.90 -4.26 14.41
CA TYR A 73 -12.36 -5.51 14.95
C TYR A 73 -11.40 -6.23 13.98
N SER A 74 -11.61 -6.08 12.68
CA SER A 74 -10.69 -6.61 11.66
C SER A 74 -9.27 -6.04 11.76
N MET A 75 -9.15 -4.74 12.05
CA MET A 75 -7.84 -4.13 12.29
C MET A 75 -7.20 -4.55 13.61
N VAL A 76 -8.01 -4.85 14.63
CA VAL A 76 -7.52 -5.43 15.90
C VAL A 76 -6.93 -6.81 15.62
N LEU A 77 -7.66 -7.66 14.88
CA LEU A 77 -7.18 -8.99 14.47
C LEU A 77 -5.87 -8.91 13.70
N LEU A 78 -5.78 -8.01 12.70
CA LEU A 78 -4.58 -7.85 11.88
C LEU A 78 -3.36 -7.43 12.71
N SER A 79 -3.56 -6.55 13.70
CA SER A 79 -2.48 -6.13 14.60
C SER A 79 -2.02 -7.25 15.54
N CYS A 80 -2.95 -8.03 16.10
CA CYS A 80 -2.63 -9.18 16.92
C CYS A 80 -1.92 -10.27 16.11
N LEU A 81 -2.37 -10.50 14.86
CA LEU A 81 -1.72 -11.43 13.94
C LEU A 81 -0.28 -11.01 13.63
N GLY A 82 -0.07 -9.73 13.33
CA GLY A 82 1.26 -9.17 13.09
C GLY A 82 2.18 -9.32 14.29
N LEU A 83 1.69 -8.99 15.50
CA LEU A 83 2.42 -9.16 16.75
C LEU A 83 2.83 -10.63 16.97
N SER A 84 1.88 -11.55 16.90
CA SER A 84 2.11 -12.97 17.17
C SER A 84 3.04 -13.62 16.15
N VAL A 85 2.82 -13.40 14.85
CA VAL A 85 3.66 -13.98 13.77
C VAL A 85 5.08 -13.44 13.81
N VAL A 86 5.26 -12.13 13.84
CA VAL A 86 6.61 -11.52 13.85
C VAL A 86 7.33 -11.84 15.16
N GLY A 87 6.63 -11.79 16.29
CA GLY A 87 7.20 -12.15 17.59
C GLY A 87 7.67 -13.60 17.63
N THR A 88 6.86 -14.53 17.11
CA THR A 88 7.24 -15.96 17.04
C THR A 88 8.43 -16.19 16.11
N ILE A 89 8.48 -15.53 14.95
CA ILE A 89 9.65 -15.62 14.04
C ILE A 89 10.92 -15.16 14.76
N LEU A 90 10.87 -14.05 15.50
CA LEU A 90 12.01 -13.56 16.26
C LEU A 90 12.43 -14.53 17.35
N LEU A 91 11.49 -15.20 18.04
CA LEU A 91 11.79 -16.23 19.00
C LEU A 91 12.45 -17.45 18.37
N VAL A 92 11.98 -17.92 17.21
CA VAL A 92 12.60 -19.04 16.47
C VAL A 92 14.02 -18.70 16.05
N VAL A 93 14.24 -17.50 15.49
CA VAL A 93 15.57 -17.03 15.10
C VAL A 93 16.50 -16.93 16.33
N SER A 94 15.98 -16.45 17.46
CA SER A 94 16.76 -16.36 18.70
C SER A 94 17.06 -17.75 19.27
N ALA A 95 16.11 -18.68 19.26
CA ALA A 95 16.33 -20.06 19.67
C ALA A 95 17.43 -20.72 18.83
N TRP A 96 17.42 -20.48 17.52
CA TRP A 96 18.51 -20.92 16.63
C TRP A 96 19.85 -20.28 17.00
N ALA A 97 19.90 -18.97 17.25
CA ALA A 97 21.12 -18.25 17.61
C ALA A 97 21.73 -18.70 18.96
N PHE A 98 20.88 -19.12 19.91
CA PHE A 98 21.30 -19.65 21.21
C PHE A 98 21.54 -21.17 21.23
N ASN A 99 21.56 -21.83 20.05
CA ASN A 99 21.74 -23.27 19.88
C ASN A 99 20.68 -24.15 20.59
N LEU A 100 19.45 -23.67 20.67
CA LEU A 100 18.33 -24.39 21.26
C LEU A 100 17.62 -25.28 20.21
N PHE A 101 18.40 -26.01 19.42
CA PHE A 101 17.90 -26.82 18.29
C PHE A 101 17.01 -28.00 18.69
N TYR A 102 17.01 -28.40 19.96
CA TYR A 102 16.16 -29.46 20.48
C TYR A 102 14.69 -29.04 20.66
N LEU A 103 14.39 -27.75 20.48
CA LEU A 103 13.02 -27.25 20.54
C LEU A 103 12.29 -27.55 19.23
N ASP A 104 11.16 -28.22 19.34
CA ASP A 104 10.35 -28.57 18.18
C ASP A 104 9.70 -27.30 17.57
N VAL A 105 9.59 -27.28 16.25
CA VAL A 105 8.82 -26.26 15.52
C VAL A 105 7.35 -26.25 15.97
N GLY A 106 6.82 -27.42 16.37
CA GLY A 106 5.49 -27.58 16.95
C GLY A 106 5.24 -26.63 18.12
N LEU A 107 6.20 -26.52 19.06
CA LEU A 107 6.12 -25.60 20.19
C LEU A 107 5.83 -24.16 19.75
N PHE A 108 6.57 -23.66 18.77
CA PHE A 108 6.43 -22.27 18.30
C PHE A 108 5.13 -22.06 17.53
N LEU A 109 4.64 -23.05 16.79
CA LEU A 109 3.35 -22.98 16.10
C LEU A 109 2.18 -22.96 17.09
N VAL A 110 2.23 -23.84 18.09
CA VAL A 110 1.22 -23.88 19.16
C VAL A 110 1.25 -22.59 19.96
N PHE A 111 2.45 -22.09 20.30
CA PHE A 111 2.60 -20.79 20.95
C PHE A 111 1.96 -19.65 20.14
N ALA A 112 2.29 -19.53 18.85
CA ALA A 112 1.74 -18.49 17.97
C ALA A 112 0.21 -18.54 17.92
N LEU A 113 -0.36 -19.74 17.85
CA LEU A 113 -1.81 -19.93 17.84
C LEU A 113 -2.46 -19.46 19.15
N PHE A 114 -1.93 -19.89 20.30
CA PHE A 114 -2.47 -19.49 21.60
C PHE A 114 -2.27 -17.99 21.88
N ASP A 115 -1.12 -17.43 21.51
CA ASP A 115 -0.86 -16.00 21.66
C ASP A 115 -1.84 -15.16 20.83
N LEU A 116 -2.06 -15.52 19.56
CA LEU A 116 -3.04 -14.86 18.71
C LEU A 116 -4.45 -14.95 19.30
N VAL A 117 -4.88 -16.15 19.67
CA VAL A 117 -6.23 -16.39 20.19
C VAL A 117 -6.46 -15.62 21.49
N LEU A 118 -5.56 -15.76 22.46
CA LEU A 118 -5.72 -15.11 23.77
C LEU A 118 -5.64 -13.59 23.64
N THR A 119 -4.66 -13.06 22.92
CA THR A 119 -4.49 -11.61 22.74
C THR A 119 -5.69 -11.01 21.98
N PHE A 120 -6.15 -11.64 20.91
CA PHE A 120 -7.29 -11.16 20.14
C PHE A 120 -8.58 -11.16 20.97
N HIS A 121 -8.88 -12.25 21.67
CA HIS A 121 -10.10 -12.33 22.50
C HIS A 121 -10.05 -11.34 23.67
N PHE A 122 -8.90 -11.21 24.32
CA PHE A 122 -8.73 -10.23 25.40
C PHE A 122 -8.94 -8.80 24.91
N LYS A 123 -8.29 -8.42 23.78
CA LYS A 123 -8.46 -7.08 23.21
C LYS A 123 -9.90 -6.84 22.77
N THR A 124 -10.52 -7.80 22.09
CA THR A 124 -11.93 -7.71 21.67
C THR A 124 -12.87 -7.55 22.86
N PHE A 125 -12.62 -8.28 23.94
CA PHE A 125 -13.39 -8.15 25.18
C PHE A 125 -13.25 -6.77 25.82
N ILE A 126 -12.02 -6.24 25.90
CA ILE A 126 -11.80 -4.86 26.42
C ILE A 126 -12.49 -3.83 25.52
N TYR A 127 -12.38 -3.94 24.19
CA TYR A 127 -13.10 -3.05 23.26
C TYR A 127 -14.61 -3.14 23.45
N TYR A 128 -15.14 -4.34 23.61
CA TYR A 128 -16.57 -4.55 23.86
C TYR A 128 -17.02 -3.90 25.17
N LEU A 129 -16.28 -4.10 26.28
CA LEU A 129 -16.57 -3.48 27.55
C LEU A 129 -16.54 -1.93 27.46
N LEU A 130 -15.50 -1.37 26.83
CA LEU A 130 -15.40 0.07 26.66
C LEU A 130 -16.54 0.65 25.82
N LYS A 131 -16.93 -0.03 24.73
CA LYS A 131 -18.09 0.37 23.91
C LYS A 131 -19.40 0.32 24.74
N ARG A 132 -19.58 -0.72 25.55
CA ARG A 132 -20.76 -0.84 26.42
C ARG A 132 -20.82 0.27 27.48
N VAL A 133 -19.68 0.59 28.11
CA VAL A 133 -19.59 1.68 29.11
C VAL A 133 -19.88 3.02 28.47
N ARG A 134 -19.36 3.27 27.24
CA ARG A 134 -19.63 4.51 26.52
C ARG A 134 -21.09 4.67 26.11
N ARG A 135 -21.74 3.61 25.65
CA ARG A 135 -23.18 3.62 25.35
C ARG A 135 -24.06 4.01 26.58
N LYS A 136 -23.57 3.74 27.78
CA LYS A 136 -24.24 4.15 29.04
C LYS A 136 -23.94 5.58 29.46
N GLY A 137 -23.22 6.36 28.62
CA GLY A 137 -22.91 7.76 28.91
C GLY A 137 -21.68 7.99 29.78
N TYR A 138 -20.86 6.95 30.01
CA TYR A 138 -19.60 7.08 30.75
C TYR A 138 -18.42 7.12 29.80
N ASN A 139 -17.33 7.76 30.23
CA ASN A 139 -16.06 7.83 29.46
C ASN A 139 -16.22 8.41 28.04
N TYR A 140 -17.02 9.45 27.91
CA TYR A 140 -17.15 10.23 26.68
C TYR A 140 -16.22 11.45 26.67
N LEU A 141 -15.96 11.94 25.47
CA LEU A 141 -15.27 13.21 25.23
C LEU A 141 -16.29 14.26 24.83
N ASN A 142 -16.24 15.40 25.49
CA ASN A 142 -17.02 16.57 25.14
C ASN A 142 -16.38 17.29 23.96
N VAL A 143 -17.09 17.38 22.85
CA VAL A 143 -16.61 17.98 21.61
C VAL A 143 -17.35 19.26 21.31
N LEU A 144 -16.59 20.31 21.02
CA LEU A 144 -17.07 21.53 20.39
C LEU A 144 -16.83 21.44 18.90
N LEU A 145 -17.86 21.62 18.09
CA LEU A 145 -17.72 21.70 16.64
C LEU A 145 -17.74 23.17 16.21
N ILE A 146 -16.83 23.55 15.32
CA ILE A 146 -16.84 24.86 14.66
C ILE A 146 -16.99 24.57 13.16
N GLY A 147 -18.14 24.92 12.57
CA GLY A 147 -18.35 24.50 11.19
C GLY A 147 -19.60 25.07 10.54
N ASP A 148 -19.67 24.80 9.25
CA ASP A 148 -20.77 25.06 8.35
C ASP A 148 -21.49 23.74 7.96
N LYS A 149 -22.23 23.73 6.86
CA LYS A 149 -22.87 22.52 6.31
C LYS A 149 -21.92 21.33 6.09
N SER A 150 -20.63 21.58 5.95
CA SER A 150 -19.62 20.52 5.76
C SER A 150 -19.44 19.63 7.00
N ALA A 151 -19.80 20.14 8.19
CA ALA A 151 -19.81 19.38 9.43
C ALA A 151 -20.87 18.26 9.45
N ALA A 152 -21.86 18.30 8.57
CA ALA A 152 -22.99 17.38 8.56
C ALA A 152 -22.58 15.90 8.46
N SER A 153 -21.56 15.57 7.69
CA SER A 153 -21.08 14.18 7.55
C SER A 153 -20.42 13.69 8.84
N LEU A 154 -19.63 14.53 9.50
CA LEU A 154 -18.98 14.20 10.77
C LEU A 154 -20.02 14.09 11.90
N ILE A 155 -20.99 15.01 11.96
CA ILE A 155 -22.08 14.96 12.95
C ILE A 155 -22.85 13.64 12.84
N ARG A 156 -23.24 13.23 11.62
CA ARG A 156 -23.91 11.92 11.38
C ARG A 156 -23.07 10.74 11.85
N GLN A 157 -21.77 10.77 11.62
CA GLN A 157 -20.87 9.71 12.08
C GLN A 157 -20.78 9.66 13.61
N LEU A 158 -20.62 10.81 14.27
CA LEU A 158 -20.50 10.88 15.73
C LEU A 158 -21.79 10.49 16.43
N THR A 159 -22.95 10.93 15.91
CA THR A 159 -24.28 10.60 16.47
C THR A 159 -24.72 9.17 16.15
N GLY A 160 -24.36 8.66 14.97
CA GLY A 160 -24.65 7.28 14.55
C GLY A 160 -23.86 6.21 15.32
N HIS A 161 -22.77 6.60 16.00
CA HIS A 161 -21.89 5.70 16.74
C HIS A 161 -21.66 6.12 18.19
N PRO A 162 -22.69 6.08 19.04
CA PRO A 162 -22.58 6.48 20.46
C PRO A 162 -21.53 5.67 21.23
N GLU A 163 -21.21 4.46 20.77
CA GLU A 163 -20.15 3.61 21.33
C GLU A 163 -18.73 4.17 21.14
N TRP A 164 -18.52 5.16 20.26
CA TRP A 164 -17.24 5.87 20.18
C TRP A 164 -17.05 6.81 21.35
N GLY A 165 -18.15 7.20 22.02
CA GLY A 165 -18.12 8.02 23.23
C GLY A 165 -17.71 9.47 22.95
N TYR A 166 -18.23 10.06 21.89
CA TYR A 166 -18.18 11.50 21.63
C TYR A 166 -19.54 12.13 21.99
N LYS A 167 -19.51 13.26 22.66
CA LYS A 167 -20.70 14.06 22.97
C LYS A 167 -20.50 15.47 22.45
N ILE A 168 -21.30 15.88 21.49
CA ILE A 168 -21.29 17.24 20.97
C ILE A 168 -21.95 18.15 21.99
N VAL A 169 -21.18 19.11 22.53
CA VAL A 169 -21.66 20.04 23.61
C VAL A 169 -22.22 21.30 23.01
N ALA A 170 -21.65 21.79 21.92
CA ALA A 170 -22.14 22.94 21.18
C ALA A 170 -21.56 22.92 19.74
N ILE A 171 -22.19 23.68 18.86
CA ILE A 171 -21.75 23.90 17.48
C ILE A 171 -21.67 25.42 17.29
N ILE A 172 -20.49 25.92 16.89
CA ILE A 172 -20.31 27.32 16.47
C ILE A 172 -20.40 27.35 14.94
N GLY A 173 -21.29 28.13 14.36
CA GLY A 173 -21.47 28.20 12.92
C GLY A 173 -22.51 29.23 12.46
N ASP A 174 -22.64 29.33 11.11
CA ASP A 174 -23.49 30.30 10.41
C ASP A 174 -24.99 29.93 10.38
N GLY A 175 -25.43 29.01 11.21
CA GLY A 175 -26.84 28.54 11.23
C GLY A 175 -27.17 27.50 10.17
N SER A 176 -26.36 27.30 9.12
CA SER A 176 -26.58 26.27 8.10
C SER A 176 -26.40 24.85 8.68
N ALA A 177 -25.55 24.70 9.68
CA ALA A 177 -25.43 23.48 10.46
C ALA A 177 -26.65 23.21 11.31
N HIS A 178 -27.32 24.25 11.80
CA HIS A 178 -28.53 24.15 12.63
C HIS A 178 -29.72 23.56 11.86
N MET A 179 -29.93 24.00 10.62
CA MET A 179 -31.01 23.46 9.78
C MET A 179 -30.87 21.94 9.55
N SER A 180 -29.68 21.43 9.59
CA SER A 180 -29.40 19.99 9.37
C SER A 180 -29.50 19.14 10.65
N PHE A 181 -29.31 19.73 11.86
CA PHE A 181 -29.19 18.97 13.12
C PHE A 181 -29.69 19.78 14.33
N PRO A 182 -30.98 20.21 14.37
CA PRO A 182 -31.51 21.07 15.44
C PRO A 182 -31.47 20.40 16.81
N ASP A 183 -31.57 19.08 16.88
CA ASP A 183 -31.73 18.32 18.13
C ASP A 183 -30.42 17.77 18.71
N VAL A 184 -29.28 17.97 18.04
CA VAL A 184 -28.02 17.34 18.45
C VAL A 184 -27.28 18.10 19.52
N ALA A 185 -27.19 19.44 19.41
CA ALA A 185 -26.53 20.32 20.36
C ALA A 185 -26.94 21.79 20.09
N PRO A 186 -26.84 22.69 21.08
CA PRO A 186 -27.09 24.12 20.86
C PRO A 186 -26.10 24.68 19.83
N VAL A 187 -26.64 25.48 18.90
CA VAL A 187 -25.84 26.21 17.91
C VAL A 187 -25.62 27.64 18.42
N LEU A 188 -24.36 28.05 18.35
CA LEU A 188 -23.89 29.36 18.76
C LEU A 188 -23.42 30.13 17.53
N ASP A 189 -23.54 31.44 17.57
CA ASP A 189 -23.14 32.31 16.50
C ASP A 189 -21.60 32.25 16.23
N GLU A 190 -21.19 32.53 15.02
CA GLU A 190 -19.75 32.54 14.61
C GLU A 190 -18.93 33.58 15.43
N GLY A 191 -19.55 34.64 15.94
CA GLY A 191 -18.93 35.65 16.80
C GLY A 191 -18.72 35.23 18.24
N THR A 192 -19.08 33.99 18.62
CA THR A 192 -18.94 33.51 20.01
C THR A 192 -17.44 33.46 20.37
N ASP A 193 -17.12 34.06 21.52
CA ASP A 193 -15.79 34.02 22.09
C ASP A 193 -15.42 32.58 22.48
N LEU A 194 -14.48 31.98 21.71
CA LEU A 194 -14.01 30.62 21.91
C LEU A 194 -13.31 30.46 23.27
N GLU A 195 -12.52 31.44 23.69
CA GLU A 195 -11.77 31.37 24.95
C GLU A 195 -12.73 31.35 26.14
N GLN A 196 -13.73 32.23 26.16
CA GLN A 196 -14.74 32.25 27.21
C GLN A 196 -15.52 30.96 27.26
N LEU A 197 -15.94 30.42 26.09
CA LEU A 197 -16.69 29.16 26.01
C LEU A 197 -15.89 27.96 26.54
N LEU A 198 -14.56 27.89 26.23
CA LEU A 198 -13.69 26.83 26.73
C LEU A 198 -13.41 26.92 28.23
N ARG A 199 -13.53 28.13 28.82
CA ARG A 199 -13.44 28.35 30.29
C ARG A 199 -14.75 27.97 31.02
N ASP A 200 -15.89 28.26 30.41
CA ASP A 200 -17.20 28.07 31.03
C ASP A 200 -17.72 26.62 30.90
N LYS A 201 -17.32 25.89 29.86
CA LYS A 201 -17.78 24.53 29.59
C LYS A 201 -16.62 23.53 29.59
N THR A 202 -16.89 22.33 30.11
CA THR A 202 -15.93 21.23 30.01
C THR A 202 -15.89 20.72 28.58
N ILE A 203 -14.87 21.10 27.84
CA ILE A 203 -14.62 20.69 26.44
C ILE A 203 -13.27 19.98 26.39
N ASP A 204 -13.26 18.77 25.85
CA ASP A 204 -12.05 17.97 25.68
C ASP A 204 -11.39 18.19 24.32
N GLU A 205 -12.19 18.38 23.28
CA GLU A 205 -11.71 18.52 21.89
C GLU A 205 -12.51 19.58 21.15
N VAL A 206 -11.80 20.40 20.38
CA VAL A 206 -12.38 21.32 19.40
C VAL A 206 -12.13 20.75 18.01
N ILE A 207 -13.19 20.56 17.22
CA ILE A 207 -13.07 20.07 15.85
C ILE A 207 -13.59 21.16 14.90
N VAL A 208 -12.72 21.66 14.04
CA VAL A 208 -13.09 22.67 13.03
C VAL A 208 -13.42 21.95 11.73
N CYS A 209 -14.61 22.24 11.19
CA CYS A 209 -15.21 21.63 10.01
C CYS A 209 -15.74 22.71 9.07
N LYS A 210 -14.89 23.47 8.40
CA LYS A 210 -15.29 24.53 7.44
C LYS A 210 -14.70 24.26 6.06
N GLU A 211 -15.46 24.53 5.00
CA GLU A 211 -14.99 24.44 3.61
C GLU A 211 -13.90 25.47 3.31
N ALA A 212 -14.13 26.70 3.72
CA ALA A 212 -13.18 27.81 3.62
C ALA A 212 -12.76 28.27 5.01
N LEU A 213 -11.48 28.16 5.33
CA LEU A 213 -10.90 28.60 6.59
C LEU A 213 -9.97 29.79 6.33
N ASP A 214 -10.21 30.89 7.03
CA ASP A 214 -9.23 31.97 7.12
C ASP A 214 -8.01 31.45 7.91
N PRO A 215 -6.79 31.46 7.34
CA PRO A 215 -5.59 31.01 8.03
C PRO A 215 -5.33 31.72 9.36
N ARG A 216 -5.66 33.01 9.45
CA ARG A 216 -5.48 33.80 10.70
C ARG A 216 -6.42 33.32 11.81
N LEU A 217 -7.68 33.07 11.44
CA LEU A 217 -8.67 32.56 12.38
C LEU A 217 -8.30 31.13 12.85
N LEU A 218 -7.80 30.31 11.95
CA LEU A 218 -7.32 28.97 12.27
C LEU A 218 -6.15 29.02 13.25
N GLU A 219 -5.18 29.90 13.03
CA GLU A 219 -4.04 30.11 13.92
C GLU A 219 -4.51 30.54 15.32
N THR A 220 -5.44 31.47 15.39
CA THR A 220 -6.05 31.93 16.66
C THR A 220 -6.71 30.77 17.39
N TYR A 221 -7.50 29.93 16.71
CA TYR A 221 -8.14 28.77 17.34
C TYR A 221 -7.14 27.75 17.86
N VAL A 222 -6.09 27.46 17.08
CA VAL A 222 -5.00 26.56 17.50
C VAL A 222 -4.28 27.11 18.73
N GLN A 223 -3.99 28.41 18.74
CA GLN A 223 -3.32 29.07 19.87
C GLN A 223 -4.17 28.98 21.15
N ILE A 224 -5.44 29.40 21.10
CA ILE A 224 -6.38 29.34 22.25
C ILE A 224 -6.47 27.90 22.78
N CYS A 225 -6.69 26.92 21.90
CA CYS A 225 -6.77 25.52 22.31
C CYS A 225 -5.48 25.02 22.96
N SER A 226 -4.32 25.41 22.41
CA SER A 226 -3.01 25.04 22.93
C SER A 226 -2.76 25.63 24.32
N GLU A 227 -3.08 26.89 24.52
CA GLU A 227 -2.90 27.60 25.81
C GLU A 227 -3.80 27.04 26.92
N ILE A 228 -5.04 26.69 26.56
CA ILE A 228 -6.01 26.08 27.53
C ILE A 228 -5.76 24.58 27.72
N GLY A 229 -5.02 23.93 26.80
CA GLY A 229 -4.75 22.48 26.84
C GLY A 229 -5.88 21.62 26.26
N VAL A 230 -6.74 22.18 25.42
CA VAL A 230 -7.79 21.47 24.69
C VAL A 230 -7.23 20.91 23.38
N VAL A 231 -7.62 19.69 22.97
CA VAL A 231 -7.14 19.12 21.72
C VAL A 231 -7.83 19.80 20.55
N PHE A 232 -7.04 20.33 19.62
CA PHE A 232 -7.52 20.87 18.37
C PHE A 232 -7.46 19.81 17.26
N ARG A 233 -8.53 19.70 16.46
CA ARG A 233 -8.60 18.85 15.27
C ARG A 233 -9.18 19.63 14.09
N LEU A 234 -8.61 19.41 12.94
CA LEU A 234 -9.13 19.95 11.68
C LEU A 234 -9.75 18.79 10.89
N TYR A 235 -11.04 18.90 10.60
CA TYR A 235 -11.76 18.01 9.68
C TYR A 235 -12.07 18.77 8.40
N SER A 236 -11.68 18.22 7.25
CA SER A 236 -12.05 18.75 5.95
C SER A 236 -12.58 17.63 5.06
N PRO A 237 -13.75 17.81 4.41
CA PRO A 237 -14.26 16.88 3.40
C PRO A 237 -13.26 16.62 2.28
N PHE A 238 -12.44 17.62 1.94
CA PHE A 238 -11.36 17.50 0.98
C PHE A 238 -10.37 16.39 1.36
N PHE A 239 -9.96 16.30 2.64
CA PHE A 239 -9.07 15.23 3.10
C PHE A 239 -9.77 13.88 3.11
N THR A 240 -11.09 13.83 3.28
CA THR A 240 -11.84 12.57 3.26
C THR A 240 -11.86 11.97 1.85
N MET A 241 -12.00 12.78 0.80
CA MET A 241 -11.90 12.34 -0.59
C MET A 241 -10.50 11.82 -0.95
N LEU A 242 -9.48 12.27 -0.25
CA LEU A 242 -8.07 11.99 -0.51
C LEU A 242 -7.42 11.07 0.54
N ALA A 243 -8.17 10.62 1.53
CA ALA A 243 -7.65 9.93 2.72
C ALA A 243 -6.74 8.74 2.40
N ASN A 244 -7.05 7.98 1.34
CA ASN A 244 -6.23 6.84 0.91
C ASN A 244 -5.05 7.22 0.01
N LYS A 245 -4.90 8.52 -0.36
CA LYS A 245 -3.93 9.01 -1.35
C LYS A 245 -3.01 10.09 -0.79
N THR A 246 -3.18 10.43 0.49
CA THR A 246 -2.52 11.56 1.14
C THR A 246 -1.44 11.08 2.10
N GLN A 247 -0.24 11.64 1.99
CA GLN A 247 0.87 11.40 2.89
C GLN A 247 1.48 12.72 3.36
N LEU A 248 1.90 12.75 4.63
CA LEU A 248 2.66 13.86 5.17
C LEU A 248 4.16 13.59 4.94
N HIS A 249 4.77 14.42 4.12
CA HIS A 249 6.21 14.42 3.88
C HIS A 249 6.84 15.66 4.51
N TYR A 250 8.14 15.62 4.78
CA TYR A 250 8.90 16.76 5.27
C TYR A 250 9.97 17.16 4.26
N LEU A 251 10.02 18.46 3.94
CA LEU A 251 11.12 19.05 3.20
C LEU A 251 11.93 19.91 4.19
N GLY A 252 13.01 19.35 4.73
CA GLY A 252 13.68 19.94 5.89
C GLY A 252 12.74 19.94 7.10
N THR A 253 12.41 21.11 7.63
CA THR A 253 11.46 21.30 8.74
C THR A 253 10.02 21.55 8.28
N SER A 254 9.78 21.77 6.98
CA SER A 254 8.47 22.13 6.43
C SER A 254 7.64 20.89 6.12
N PRO A 255 6.45 20.71 6.73
CA PRO A 255 5.54 19.62 6.40
C PRO A 255 4.88 19.86 5.04
N LEU A 256 4.86 18.85 4.20
CA LEU A 256 4.22 18.84 2.89
C LEU A 256 3.13 17.77 2.84
N LEU A 257 1.91 18.18 2.51
CA LEU A 257 0.83 17.24 2.23
C LEU A 257 0.95 16.76 0.78
N THR A 258 1.36 15.52 0.59
CA THR A 258 1.53 14.92 -0.73
C THR A 258 0.32 14.09 -1.10
N ILE A 259 -0.27 14.38 -2.25
CA ILE A 259 -1.39 13.64 -2.84
C ILE A 259 -0.85 12.87 -4.03
N SER A 260 -0.94 11.54 -3.99
CA SER A 260 -0.42 10.68 -5.04
C SER A 260 -1.45 9.64 -5.47
N ASN A 261 -1.63 9.49 -6.78
CA ASN A 261 -2.47 8.45 -7.38
C ASN A 261 -1.66 7.20 -7.78
N THR A 262 -0.42 7.09 -7.30
CA THR A 262 0.45 5.93 -7.50
C THR A 262 0.51 5.07 -6.23
N PRO A 263 0.91 3.79 -6.34
CA PRO A 263 1.13 2.96 -5.15
C PRO A 263 2.10 3.62 -4.18
N VAL A 264 1.70 3.71 -2.92
CA VAL A 264 2.39 4.52 -1.90
C VAL A 264 3.32 3.67 -1.03
N ASN A 265 3.25 2.33 -1.14
CA ASN A 265 4.07 1.44 -0.34
C ASN A 265 5.53 1.43 -0.85
N TYR A 266 6.31 2.38 -0.31
CA TYR A 266 7.71 2.58 -0.68
C TYR A 266 8.56 1.31 -0.49
N LEU A 267 8.35 0.56 0.59
CA LEU A 267 9.09 -0.67 0.86
C LEU A 267 8.81 -1.73 -0.21
N SER A 268 7.54 -1.95 -0.54
CA SER A 268 7.16 -2.93 -1.57
C SER A 268 7.68 -2.53 -2.95
N LEU A 269 7.68 -1.24 -3.29
CA LEU A 269 8.27 -0.75 -4.55
C LEU A 269 9.79 -0.94 -4.60
N ARG A 270 10.48 -0.77 -3.47
CA ARG A 270 11.92 -1.03 -3.35
C ARG A 270 12.24 -2.52 -3.47
N LEU A 271 11.46 -3.37 -2.80
CA LEU A 271 11.61 -4.83 -2.91
C LEU A 271 11.38 -5.29 -4.35
N LYS A 272 10.37 -4.75 -5.03
CA LYS A 272 10.14 -4.97 -6.46
C LYS A 272 11.37 -4.59 -7.29
N ASP A 273 11.91 -3.39 -7.10
CA ASP A 273 13.05 -2.89 -7.87
C ASP A 273 14.31 -3.76 -7.69
N ILE A 274 14.56 -4.22 -6.47
CA ILE A 274 15.66 -5.15 -6.17
C ILE A 274 15.43 -6.51 -6.85
N PHE A 275 14.22 -7.07 -6.70
CA PHE A 275 13.86 -8.34 -7.32
C PHE A 275 14.00 -8.29 -8.84
N ASP A 276 13.43 -7.24 -9.47
CA ASP A 276 13.48 -7.03 -10.92
C ASP A 276 14.94 -7.01 -11.43
N ARG A 277 15.83 -6.27 -10.76
CA ARG A 277 17.24 -6.17 -11.15
C ARG A 277 18.02 -7.48 -10.95
N VAL A 278 17.85 -8.10 -9.78
CA VAL A 278 18.56 -9.37 -9.47
C VAL A 278 18.10 -10.46 -10.43
N PHE A 279 16.80 -10.60 -10.64
CA PHE A 279 16.25 -11.58 -11.57
C PHE A 279 16.73 -11.31 -13.00
N SER A 280 16.74 -10.06 -13.46
CA SER A 280 17.20 -9.70 -14.80
C SER A 280 18.69 -9.99 -14.99
N ALA A 281 19.53 -9.74 -13.98
CA ALA A 281 20.94 -10.10 -14.03
C ALA A 281 21.13 -11.62 -14.19
N ILE A 282 20.38 -12.42 -13.41
CA ILE A 282 20.42 -13.89 -13.51
C ILE A 282 19.99 -14.34 -14.92
N VAL A 283 18.87 -13.82 -15.43
CA VAL A 283 18.37 -14.16 -16.78
C VAL A 283 19.40 -13.82 -17.86
N LEU A 284 20.01 -12.64 -17.82
CA LEU A 284 21.02 -12.23 -18.80
C LEU A 284 22.26 -13.14 -18.77
N VAL A 285 22.72 -13.53 -17.59
CA VAL A 285 23.88 -14.44 -17.45
C VAL A 285 23.50 -15.85 -17.93
N VAL A 286 22.42 -16.42 -17.47
CA VAL A 286 22.01 -17.79 -17.81
C VAL A 286 21.65 -17.94 -19.28
N LEU A 287 21.01 -16.94 -19.89
CA LEU A 287 20.61 -16.96 -21.29
C LEU A 287 21.68 -16.40 -22.23
N SER A 288 22.86 -16.00 -21.73
CA SER A 288 23.94 -15.47 -22.60
C SER A 288 24.33 -16.38 -23.75
N PRO A 289 24.40 -17.73 -23.62
CA PRO A 289 24.67 -18.60 -24.79
C PRO A 289 23.54 -18.52 -25.84
N LEU A 290 22.28 -18.43 -25.38
CA LEU A 290 21.14 -18.29 -26.27
C LEU A 290 21.18 -16.95 -27.06
N PHE A 291 21.64 -15.86 -26.40
CA PHE A 291 21.84 -14.57 -27.08
C PHE A 291 22.82 -14.68 -28.24
N VAL A 292 23.92 -15.43 -28.09
CA VAL A 292 24.89 -15.67 -29.15
C VAL A 292 24.22 -16.43 -30.29
N ILE A 293 23.51 -17.52 -30.01
CA ILE A 293 22.83 -18.34 -31.00
C ILE A 293 21.81 -17.52 -31.81
N ILE A 294 20.95 -16.75 -31.10
CA ILE A 294 19.97 -15.86 -31.74
C ILE A 294 20.68 -14.81 -32.61
N GLY A 295 21.77 -14.20 -32.08
CA GLY A 295 22.52 -13.19 -32.79
C GLY A 295 23.14 -13.73 -34.11
N LEU A 296 23.67 -14.95 -34.11
CA LEU A 296 24.18 -15.63 -35.30
C LEU A 296 23.04 -15.91 -36.28
N ALA A 297 21.90 -16.42 -35.80
CA ALA A 297 20.74 -16.70 -36.67
C ALA A 297 20.23 -15.43 -37.36
N ILE A 298 20.13 -14.30 -36.66
CA ILE A 298 19.72 -13.00 -37.22
C ILE A 298 20.73 -12.53 -38.31
N LYS A 299 22.04 -12.72 -38.07
CA LYS A 299 23.09 -12.32 -39.03
C LYS A 299 23.07 -13.15 -40.31
N ILE A 300 22.74 -14.43 -40.21
CA ILE A 300 22.58 -15.33 -41.33
C ILE A 300 21.33 -15.01 -42.15
N ASP A 301 20.21 -14.71 -41.48
CA ASP A 301 18.91 -14.46 -42.10
C ASP A 301 18.84 -13.10 -42.83
N SER A 302 19.50 -12.05 -42.29
CA SER A 302 19.43 -10.70 -42.88
C SER A 302 20.66 -9.84 -42.56
N LYS A 303 21.06 -8.98 -43.53
CA LYS A 303 22.13 -8.00 -43.32
C LYS A 303 21.73 -6.89 -42.33
N GLY A 304 22.64 -6.50 -41.42
CA GLY A 304 22.41 -5.39 -40.47
C GLY A 304 22.77 -5.72 -39.03
N PRO A 305 22.41 -4.88 -38.04
CA PRO A 305 22.71 -5.08 -36.62
C PRO A 305 21.89 -6.22 -36.02
N ILE A 306 22.39 -6.85 -34.95
CA ILE A 306 21.70 -7.95 -34.23
C ILE A 306 20.55 -7.36 -33.40
N PHE A 307 20.80 -6.24 -32.75
CA PHE A 307 19.84 -5.57 -31.90
C PHE A 307 19.12 -4.44 -32.64
N PHE A 308 17.88 -4.27 -32.32
CA PHE A 308 17.05 -3.11 -32.66
C PHE A 308 16.84 -2.28 -31.40
N SER A 309 17.02 -0.98 -31.53
CA SER A 309 16.83 -0.05 -30.41
C SER A 309 15.86 1.05 -30.82
N GLN A 310 14.85 1.29 -30.00
CA GLN A 310 13.82 2.30 -30.26
C GLN A 310 13.58 3.17 -29.02
N LYS A 311 13.45 4.49 -29.23
CA LYS A 311 13.14 5.42 -28.16
C LYS A 311 11.73 5.18 -27.62
N ARG A 312 11.61 5.00 -26.31
CA ARG A 312 10.37 4.77 -25.58
C ARG A 312 10.21 5.75 -24.45
N VAL A 313 8.97 5.88 -23.95
CA VAL A 313 8.63 6.70 -22.81
C VAL A 313 8.39 5.80 -21.60
N GLY A 314 9.09 6.09 -20.52
CA GLY A 314 9.02 5.38 -19.25
C GLY A 314 8.42 6.22 -18.13
N LEU A 315 8.82 5.91 -16.91
CA LEU A 315 8.32 6.53 -15.67
C LEU A 315 8.37 8.06 -15.74
N ARG A 316 7.23 8.70 -15.52
CA ARG A 316 7.05 10.16 -15.49
C ARG A 316 7.50 10.86 -16.78
N GLY A 317 7.30 10.19 -17.93
CA GLY A 317 7.65 10.75 -19.24
C GLY A 317 9.15 10.71 -19.58
N ARG A 318 10.00 10.08 -18.78
CA ARG A 318 11.42 9.94 -19.07
C ARG A 318 11.63 9.04 -20.28
N ARG A 319 12.48 9.46 -21.20
CA ARG A 319 12.78 8.74 -22.42
C ARG A 319 13.96 7.80 -22.20
N PHE A 320 13.89 6.60 -22.74
CA PHE A 320 14.97 5.59 -22.72
C PHE A 320 15.03 4.83 -24.04
N MET A 321 16.11 4.09 -24.28
CA MET A 321 16.29 3.24 -25.45
C MET A 321 15.91 1.81 -25.11
N LEU A 322 14.79 1.34 -25.64
CA LEU A 322 14.34 -0.04 -25.48
C LEU A 322 15.09 -0.93 -26.46
N HIS A 323 15.65 -2.04 -25.97
CA HIS A 323 16.43 -2.99 -26.74
C HIS A 323 15.65 -4.26 -27.05
N LYS A 324 15.68 -4.71 -28.32
CA LYS A 324 15.11 -5.98 -28.77
C LYS A 324 16.07 -6.67 -29.71
N PHE A 325 15.88 -7.97 -29.97
CA PHE A 325 16.49 -8.59 -31.16
C PHE A 325 15.80 -8.07 -32.41
N ARG A 326 16.55 -7.85 -33.46
CA ARG A 326 16.02 -7.43 -34.75
C ARG A 326 15.19 -8.56 -35.37
N THR A 327 13.94 -8.29 -35.67
CA THR A 327 12.98 -9.21 -36.30
C THR A 327 12.52 -8.75 -37.68
N MET A 328 12.95 -7.56 -38.10
CA MET A 328 12.60 -6.96 -39.39
C MET A 328 13.81 -6.65 -40.24
N VAL A 329 13.57 -6.42 -41.53
CA VAL A 329 14.60 -5.98 -42.47
C VAL A 329 15.19 -4.61 -42.10
N ALA A 330 16.40 -4.29 -42.56
CA ALA A 330 17.12 -3.08 -42.12
C ALA A 330 16.40 -1.77 -42.47
N ASN A 331 15.66 -1.72 -43.58
CA ASN A 331 14.90 -0.56 -44.06
C ASN A 331 13.40 -0.59 -43.64
N ALA A 332 13.05 -1.36 -42.60
CA ALA A 332 11.66 -1.54 -42.14
C ALA A 332 10.94 -0.26 -41.75
N GLU A 333 11.68 0.75 -41.22
CA GLU A 333 11.08 2.03 -40.81
C GLU A 333 10.68 2.86 -42.06
N GLU A 334 11.47 2.86 -43.13
CA GLU A 334 11.12 3.54 -44.37
C GLU A 334 9.87 2.93 -45.04
N LEU A 335 9.70 1.61 -44.90
CA LEU A 335 8.55 0.89 -45.42
C LEU A 335 7.27 1.07 -44.59
N LYS A 336 7.38 1.61 -43.37
CA LYS A 336 6.25 1.77 -42.47
C LYS A 336 5.21 2.74 -43.03
N ASP A 337 5.63 3.83 -43.62
CA ASP A 337 4.73 4.86 -44.14
C ASP A 337 3.83 4.34 -45.28
N SER A 338 4.35 3.45 -46.14
CA SER A 338 3.59 2.79 -47.21
C SER A 338 2.58 1.74 -46.70
N LEU A 339 2.70 1.31 -45.44
CA LEU A 339 1.85 0.29 -44.83
C LEU A 339 0.82 0.86 -43.84
N LYS A 340 0.79 2.17 -43.63
CA LYS A 340 -0.11 2.81 -42.65
C LYS A 340 -1.59 2.51 -42.88
N GLU A 341 -2.02 2.42 -44.14
CA GLU A 341 -3.40 2.10 -44.50
C GLU A 341 -3.85 0.68 -44.16
N LYS A 342 -2.86 -0.23 -43.89
CA LYS A 342 -3.09 -1.62 -43.49
C LYS A 342 -3.05 -1.82 -41.99
N ASN A 343 -3.19 -0.75 -41.21
CA ASN A 343 -3.22 -0.87 -39.75
C ASN A 343 -4.50 -1.59 -39.30
N GLU A 344 -4.34 -2.61 -38.47
CA GLU A 344 -5.42 -3.44 -37.92
C GLU A 344 -5.85 -3.00 -36.49
N MET A 345 -5.14 -2.03 -35.89
CA MET A 345 -5.44 -1.56 -34.54
C MET A 345 -6.09 -0.19 -34.57
N ASP A 346 -7.01 0.02 -33.63
CA ASP A 346 -7.56 1.34 -33.29
C ASP A 346 -6.51 2.17 -32.51
N GLY A 347 -6.62 3.51 -32.62
CA GLY A 347 -5.75 4.44 -31.91
C GLY A 347 -4.34 4.60 -32.50
N PRO A 348 -3.38 5.17 -31.75
CA PRO A 348 -2.06 5.59 -32.27
C PRO A 348 -1.06 4.45 -32.47
N VAL A 349 -1.46 3.20 -32.21
CA VAL A 349 -0.58 2.02 -32.31
C VAL A 349 -0.68 1.39 -33.68
N PHE A 350 0.47 1.16 -34.36
CA PHE A 350 0.52 0.46 -35.62
C PHE A 350 0.69 -1.05 -35.40
N LYS A 351 -0.18 -1.84 -36.03
CA LYS A 351 -0.12 -3.30 -36.04
C LYS A 351 -0.65 -3.87 -37.34
N MET A 352 0.03 -4.90 -37.83
CA MET A 352 -0.34 -5.68 -39.01
C MET A 352 0.02 -7.15 -38.77
N THR A 353 -0.94 -8.08 -38.99
CA THR A 353 -0.75 -9.52 -38.73
C THR A 353 0.29 -10.13 -39.67
N ASP A 354 0.18 -9.89 -40.98
CA ASP A 354 1.12 -10.38 -41.96
C ASP A 354 2.03 -9.25 -42.44
N ASP A 355 2.95 -8.80 -41.60
CA ASP A 355 3.85 -7.69 -41.88
C ASP A 355 5.01 -8.17 -42.78
N PRO A 356 5.09 -7.72 -44.05
CA PRO A 356 6.12 -8.18 -45.02
C PRO A 356 7.53 -7.77 -44.63
N ARG A 357 7.70 -6.91 -43.65
CA ARG A 357 9.01 -6.46 -43.15
C ARG A 357 9.67 -7.50 -42.24
N ILE A 358 8.90 -8.49 -41.74
CA ILE A 358 9.41 -9.48 -40.77
C ILE A 358 10.22 -10.55 -41.52
N THR A 359 11.42 -10.84 -41.00
CA THR A 359 12.31 -11.89 -41.56
C THR A 359 11.87 -13.29 -41.12
N LYS A 360 12.39 -14.35 -41.71
CA LYS A 360 12.04 -15.75 -41.37
C LYS A 360 12.39 -16.06 -39.90
N VAL A 361 13.59 -15.72 -39.48
CA VAL A 361 14.02 -15.83 -38.06
C VAL A 361 13.20 -14.90 -37.19
N GLY A 362 12.86 -13.71 -37.69
CA GLY A 362 12.01 -12.75 -36.99
C GLY A 362 10.63 -13.30 -36.64
N HIS A 363 9.98 -14.04 -37.53
CA HIS A 363 8.71 -14.71 -37.26
C HIS A 363 8.81 -15.70 -36.11
N PHE A 364 9.86 -16.52 -36.07
CA PHE A 364 10.10 -17.45 -34.98
C PHE A 364 10.32 -16.71 -33.64
N LEU A 365 11.17 -15.69 -33.65
CA LEU A 365 11.49 -14.91 -32.44
C LEU A 365 10.23 -14.22 -31.85
N ARG A 366 9.37 -13.63 -32.70
CA ARG A 366 8.12 -13.01 -32.29
C ARG A 366 7.12 -14.03 -31.75
N LYS A 367 6.94 -15.16 -32.43
CA LYS A 367 6.07 -16.25 -32.01
C LYS A 367 6.44 -16.78 -30.62
N THR A 368 7.74 -16.84 -30.32
CA THR A 368 8.27 -17.31 -29.04
C THR A 368 8.52 -16.19 -28.03
N SER A 369 8.30 -14.92 -28.41
CA SER A 369 8.63 -13.72 -27.62
C SER A 369 10.13 -13.62 -27.22
N LEU A 370 11.00 -14.36 -27.89
CA LEU A 370 12.46 -14.32 -27.66
C LEU A 370 13.08 -12.99 -28.11
N ASP A 371 12.43 -12.28 -29.04
CA ASP A 371 12.85 -10.94 -29.46
C ASP A 371 12.88 -9.92 -28.32
N GLU A 372 12.15 -10.15 -27.27
CA GLU A 372 12.04 -9.25 -26.10
C GLU A 372 13.09 -9.49 -25.02
N LEU A 373 13.87 -10.58 -25.08
CA LEU A 373 14.88 -10.91 -24.08
C LEU A 373 15.90 -9.78 -23.81
N PRO A 374 16.36 -8.97 -24.78
CA PRO A 374 17.25 -7.85 -24.50
C PRO A 374 16.66 -6.77 -23.60
N GLN A 375 15.33 -6.71 -23.41
CA GLN A 375 14.68 -5.78 -22.49
C GLN A 375 15.05 -6.04 -21.02
N PHE A 376 15.51 -7.27 -20.66
CA PHE A 376 16.06 -7.51 -19.32
C PHE A 376 17.28 -6.62 -19.01
N TYR A 377 18.01 -6.15 -20.02
CA TYR A 377 19.03 -5.13 -19.82
C TYR A 377 18.43 -3.79 -19.39
N ASN A 378 17.32 -3.36 -20.00
CA ASN A 378 16.62 -2.14 -19.55
C ASN A 378 16.07 -2.27 -18.12
N VAL A 379 15.61 -3.48 -17.72
CA VAL A 379 15.19 -3.74 -16.34
C VAL A 379 16.37 -3.66 -15.38
N LEU A 380 17.50 -4.24 -15.72
CA LEU A 380 18.73 -4.18 -14.93
C LEU A 380 19.19 -2.72 -14.71
N MET A 381 19.14 -1.89 -15.76
CA MET A 381 19.43 -0.45 -15.68
C MET A 381 18.37 0.33 -14.90
N GLY A 382 17.22 -0.26 -14.59
CA GLY A 382 16.14 0.34 -13.83
C GLY A 382 15.24 1.26 -14.65
N GLU A 383 15.33 1.24 -15.97
CA GLU A 383 14.47 1.98 -16.91
C GLU A 383 13.11 1.30 -17.06
N MET A 384 13.08 -0.02 -16.90
CA MET A 384 11.91 -0.88 -16.97
C MET A 384 11.77 -1.74 -15.71
N SER A 385 10.68 -2.47 -15.63
CA SER A 385 10.35 -3.51 -14.67
C SER A 385 9.99 -4.80 -15.41
N ILE A 386 9.99 -5.94 -14.75
CA ILE A 386 9.49 -7.19 -15.34
C ILE A 386 7.99 -7.06 -15.62
N VAL A 387 7.22 -6.57 -14.63
CA VAL A 387 5.76 -6.36 -14.73
C VAL A 387 5.43 -4.88 -14.63
N GLY A 388 4.67 -4.36 -15.60
CA GLY A 388 4.27 -2.95 -15.64
C GLY A 388 3.56 -2.60 -16.97
N PRO A 389 3.01 -1.39 -17.11
CA PRO A 389 2.41 -0.93 -18.35
C PRO A 389 3.37 -1.03 -19.54
N ARG A 390 2.88 -1.35 -20.75
CA ARG A 390 3.74 -1.41 -21.94
C ARG A 390 4.39 -0.03 -22.20
N PRO A 391 5.71 0.03 -22.53
CA PRO A 391 6.37 1.29 -22.85
C PRO A 391 5.90 1.85 -24.20
N PRO A 392 5.22 3.03 -24.23
CA PRO A 392 4.77 3.67 -25.47
C PRO A 392 5.92 4.34 -26.21
N ILE A 393 5.74 4.57 -27.53
CA ILE A 393 6.62 5.46 -28.28
C ILE A 393 6.26 6.93 -28.01
N PRO A 394 7.21 7.88 -28.22
CA PRO A 394 6.92 9.31 -27.96
C PRO A 394 5.74 9.86 -28.73
N ASP A 395 5.48 9.37 -29.94
CA ASP A 395 4.40 9.86 -30.78
C ASP A 395 3.04 9.36 -30.30
N GLU A 396 2.93 8.10 -29.84
CA GLU A 396 1.73 7.60 -29.15
C GLU A 396 1.36 8.50 -27.94
N VAL A 397 2.34 8.91 -27.14
CA VAL A 397 2.09 9.72 -25.93
C VAL A 397 1.55 11.13 -26.28
N LYS A 398 1.91 11.68 -27.44
CA LYS A 398 1.40 13.00 -27.88
C LYS A 398 -0.12 12.96 -28.16
N GLU A 399 -0.64 11.79 -28.56
CA GLU A 399 -2.05 11.57 -28.88
C GLU A 399 -2.88 11.12 -27.67
N TYR A 400 -2.23 10.89 -26.51
CA TYR A 400 -2.93 10.43 -25.31
C TYR A 400 -3.84 11.49 -24.72
N GLU A 401 -5.03 11.07 -24.34
CA GLU A 401 -5.92 11.85 -23.48
C GLU A 401 -5.34 11.99 -22.06
N ARG A 402 -5.82 13.00 -21.33
CA ARG A 402 -5.31 13.31 -19.99
C ARG A 402 -5.32 12.10 -19.03
N TRP A 403 -6.37 11.29 -19.05
CA TRP A 403 -6.49 10.13 -18.17
C TRP A 403 -5.53 9.00 -18.54
N GLN A 404 -5.19 8.86 -19.84
CA GLN A 404 -4.26 7.86 -20.36
C GLN A 404 -2.81 8.16 -19.95
N LEU A 405 -2.43 9.43 -19.78
CA LEU A 405 -1.09 9.83 -19.31
C LEU A 405 -0.74 9.25 -17.94
N ARG A 406 -1.74 8.90 -17.14
CA ARG A 406 -1.53 8.30 -15.82
C ARG A 406 -0.80 6.95 -15.86
N ARG A 407 -0.83 6.24 -16.99
CA ARG A 407 -0.04 5.01 -17.16
C ARG A 407 1.48 5.22 -17.04
N LEU A 408 1.96 6.45 -17.26
CA LEU A 408 3.36 6.82 -17.10
C LEU A 408 3.77 7.03 -15.63
N SER A 409 2.86 6.83 -14.68
CA SER A 409 3.14 7.01 -13.25
C SER A 409 3.86 5.81 -12.61
N MET A 410 4.00 4.69 -13.34
CA MET A 410 4.82 3.53 -12.95
C MET A 410 5.87 3.21 -14.01
N LYS A 411 6.91 2.42 -13.62
CA LYS A 411 7.88 1.90 -14.58
C LYS A 411 7.18 1.01 -15.59
N PRO A 412 7.49 1.13 -16.89
CA PRO A 412 6.96 0.23 -17.90
C PRO A 412 7.52 -1.18 -17.70
N GLY A 413 6.73 -2.19 -18.08
CA GLY A 413 7.08 -3.60 -17.93
C GLY A 413 7.41 -4.30 -19.23
N ILE A 414 8.08 -5.46 -19.11
CA ILE A 414 8.22 -6.44 -20.20
C ILE A 414 6.85 -7.10 -20.41
N THR A 415 6.09 -7.32 -19.34
CA THR A 415 4.74 -7.89 -19.37
C THR A 415 3.74 -7.05 -18.60
N CYS A 416 2.46 -7.17 -18.93
CA CYS A 416 1.34 -6.42 -18.34
C CYS A 416 0.03 -7.24 -18.35
N ILE A 417 -1.03 -6.72 -17.71
CA ILE A 417 -2.32 -7.43 -17.59
C ILE A 417 -2.88 -7.81 -18.96
N TRP A 418 -2.99 -6.89 -19.89
CA TRP A 418 -3.60 -7.16 -21.19
C TRP A 418 -2.80 -8.18 -22.04
N GLN A 419 -1.46 -8.21 -21.92
CA GLN A 419 -0.63 -9.19 -22.60
C GLN A 419 -0.91 -10.64 -22.18
N VAL A 420 -1.35 -10.86 -20.94
CA VAL A 420 -1.71 -12.18 -20.42
C VAL A 420 -3.18 -12.50 -20.45
N SER A 421 -4.05 -11.53 -20.86
CA SER A 421 -5.52 -11.64 -20.81
C SER A 421 -6.21 -11.73 -22.18
N GLY A 422 -5.45 -11.67 -23.29
CA GLY A 422 -6.05 -11.73 -24.62
C GLY A 422 -5.26 -11.04 -25.72
N ARG A 423 -4.14 -10.38 -25.34
CA ARG A 423 -3.18 -9.72 -26.25
C ARG A 423 -3.84 -8.87 -27.36
N ASN A 424 -3.91 -9.43 -28.54
CA ASN A 424 -4.19 -8.72 -29.79
C ASN A 424 -5.68 -8.44 -30.06
N ASN A 425 -6.58 -9.02 -29.27
CA ASN A 425 -8.03 -8.90 -29.45
C ASN A 425 -8.67 -7.83 -28.56
N ILE A 426 -7.84 -7.03 -27.87
CA ILE A 426 -8.30 -6.01 -26.93
C ILE A 426 -8.20 -4.65 -27.59
N PRO A 427 -9.31 -3.86 -27.67
CA PRO A 427 -9.31 -2.49 -28.14
C PRO A 427 -8.35 -1.59 -27.36
N PHE A 428 -7.83 -0.54 -27.98
CA PHE A 428 -6.85 0.36 -27.38
C PHE A 428 -7.32 0.97 -26.03
N ASP A 429 -8.57 1.43 -25.97
CA ASP A 429 -9.12 2.03 -24.75
C ASP A 429 -9.27 1.03 -23.60
N GLU A 430 -9.62 -0.22 -23.91
CA GLU A 430 -9.72 -1.27 -22.91
C GLU A 430 -8.33 -1.67 -22.37
N TRP A 431 -7.36 -1.75 -23.25
CA TRP A 431 -5.98 -1.94 -22.89
C TRP A 431 -5.48 -0.82 -21.96
N MET A 432 -5.79 0.47 -22.26
CA MET A 432 -5.45 1.59 -21.39
C MET A 432 -6.09 1.47 -19.99
N LYS A 433 -7.35 1.05 -19.93
CA LYS A 433 -8.05 0.80 -18.65
C LYS A 433 -7.38 -0.31 -17.84
N MET A 434 -6.95 -1.40 -18.49
CA MET A 434 -6.22 -2.51 -17.82
C MET A 434 -4.86 -2.06 -17.27
N ASP A 435 -4.15 -1.18 -17.97
CA ASP A 435 -2.89 -0.59 -17.45
C ASP A 435 -3.15 0.28 -16.21
N LEU A 436 -4.26 1.03 -16.19
CA LEU A 436 -4.64 1.82 -15.01
C LEU A 436 -5.14 0.93 -13.85
N GLU A 437 -5.88 -0.12 -14.14
CA GLU A 437 -6.30 -1.12 -13.15
C GLU A 437 -5.08 -1.77 -12.46
N TYR A 438 -4.04 -2.09 -13.23
CA TYR A 438 -2.77 -2.56 -12.66
C TYR A 438 -2.17 -1.55 -11.70
N ILE A 439 -2.12 -0.27 -12.07
CA ILE A 439 -1.55 0.80 -11.23
C ILE A 439 -2.36 0.99 -9.95
N ASP A 440 -3.70 0.96 -10.05
CA ASP A 440 -4.59 1.17 -8.91
C ASP A 440 -4.57 0.02 -7.90
N ASN A 441 -4.46 -1.21 -8.39
CA ASN A 441 -4.50 -2.42 -7.58
C ASN A 441 -3.12 -3.06 -7.40
N TRP A 442 -2.04 -2.34 -7.69
CA TRP A 442 -0.71 -2.88 -7.65
C TRP A 442 -0.34 -3.48 -6.28
N SER A 443 0.23 -4.65 -6.32
CA SER A 443 0.82 -5.35 -5.18
C SER A 443 1.91 -6.31 -5.66
N LEU A 444 2.86 -6.65 -4.80
CA LEU A 444 3.86 -7.68 -5.12
C LEU A 444 3.20 -9.00 -5.51
N LYS A 445 2.08 -9.37 -4.85
CA LYS A 445 1.31 -10.57 -5.20
C LYS A 445 0.78 -10.52 -6.62
N LEU A 446 0.27 -9.37 -7.08
CA LEU A 446 -0.21 -9.19 -8.45
C LEU A 446 0.93 -9.35 -9.46
N ASP A 447 2.12 -8.80 -9.17
CA ASP A 447 3.29 -8.97 -10.01
C ASP A 447 3.67 -10.45 -10.16
N PHE A 448 3.72 -11.21 -9.07
CA PHE A 448 4.00 -12.64 -9.13
C PHE A 448 2.95 -13.40 -9.96
N VAL A 449 1.66 -13.09 -9.77
CA VAL A 449 0.59 -13.73 -10.55
C VAL A 449 0.76 -13.44 -12.05
N LEU A 450 1.03 -12.19 -12.43
CA LEU A 450 1.23 -11.81 -13.83
C LEU A 450 2.50 -12.42 -14.42
N PHE A 451 3.58 -12.46 -13.65
CA PHE A 451 4.82 -13.12 -14.05
C PHE A 451 4.62 -14.60 -14.42
N PHE A 452 3.97 -15.38 -13.56
CA PHE A 452 3.68 -16.79 -13.84
C PHE A 452 2.69 -16.98 -14.99
N LYS A 453 1.67 -16.11 -15.11
CA LYS A 453 0.77 -16.10 -16.26
C LYS A 453 1.53 -15.85 -17.57
N THR A 454 2.51 -14.94 -17.57
CA THR A 454 3.34 -14.64 -18.75
C THR A 454 4.13 -15.85 -19.19
N ILE A 455 4.79 -16.55 -18.25
CA ILE A 455 5.53 -17.78 -18.55
C ILE A 455 4.59 -18.81 -19.19
N ARG A 456 3.40 -19.02 -18.63
CA ARG A 456 2.41 -19.96 -19.20
C ARG A 456 1.97 -19.56 -20.62
N THR A 457 1.78 -18.27 -20.87
CA THR A 457 1.36 -17.74 -22.18
C THR A 457 2.48 -17.90 -23.23
N MET A 458 3.74 -17.71 -22.84
CA MET A 458 4.88 -17.95 -23.72
C MET A 458 4.95 -19.43 -24.19
N PHE A 459 4.72 -20.39 -23.29
CA PHE A 459 4.70 -21.82 -23.64
C PHE A 459 3.52 -22.23 -24.52
N ARG A 460 2.42 -21.47 -24.55
CA ARG A 460 1.29 -21.72 -25.45
C ARG A 460 1.52 -21.25 -26.89
N GLY A 461 2.58 -20.48 -27.11
CA GLY A 461 2.93 -20.01 -28.46
C GLY A 461 1.98 -18.94 -29.01
N ASP A 462 1.25 -18.24 -28.16
CA ASP A 462 0.28 -17.18 -28.55
C ASP A 462 0.99 -15.85 -28.91
N GLY A 463 2.31 -15.85 -29.06
CA GLY A 463 3.10 -14.74 -29.60
C GLY A 463 2.82 -14.58 -31.10
N LYS A 464 2.01 -13.61 -31.51
CA LYS A 464 1.85 -13.19 -32.90
C LYS A 464 2.40 -11.78 -33.09
#